data_b4c7fc1e719a8590f31217c28666a6a1
#
_entry.id   b4c7fc1e719a8590f31217c28666a6a1
#
_cell.length_a   1.000
_cell.length_b   1.000
_cell.length_c   1.000
_cell.angle_alpha   90.00
_cell.angle_beta   90.00
_cell.angle_gamma   90.00
#
_symmetry.space_group_name_H-M   'P 1'
#
loop_
_entity.id
_entity.type
_entity.pdbx_description
1 polymer ?
#
loop_
_entity_poly.entity_id
_entity_poly.type
_entity_poly.pdbx_seq_one_letter_code
_entity_poly.pdbx_strand_id
1 'polypeptide(L)'
;NAVPQTPTAKTDAKNAIDQAATDKKNAIENDPALTRQEKDAAKAKVDEEAKKAKDAIDAATTNEDVTAKQTEGTQAINAVPQTPTAKTDAKNAVDQAATDKKNAIENDPALTRQEKDAAKAKVDDEAKKAKDAIDAATTNEDVTAQKDAGKDAINAVPQTPTAKTDAKNAVDQAATDKKNAIENDAALTRQEKDAAKAKVDEEAKKAKDAIDAATTNEDVTAKQTEGTQAINAVPQTPT
;
A
#
# COMPACT_ATOMS: atom_id res chain seq x y z
N ASN A 1 -42.53 62.35 19.24
CA ASN A 1 -42.53 60.89 19.16
C ASN A 1 -41.44 60.45 18.22
N ALA A 2 -40.24 60.21 18.77
CA ALA A 2 -39.16 59.56 18.00
C ALA A 2 -39.56 58.09 17.72
N VAL A 3 -39.78 57.75 16.46
CA VAL A 3 -39.93 56.35 16.03
C VAL A 3 -38.63 55.66 16.40
N PRO A 4 -38.66 54.55 17.18
CA PRO A 4 -37.44 53.81 17.45
C PRO A 4 -36.89 53.29 16.08
N GLN A 5 -35.70 53.77 15.74
CA GLN A 5 -35.03 53.22 14.57
C GLN A 5 -34.48 51.83 14.94
N THR A 6 -35.21 50.80 14.55
CA THR A 6 -34.74 49.42 14.68
C THR A 6 -33.51 49.28 13.76
N PRO A 7 -32.35 48.83 14.22
CA PRO A 7 -31.16 48.69 13.37
C PRO A 7 -31.29 47.47 12.46
N THR A 8 -32.29 47.49 11.58
CA THR A 8 -32.71 46.36 10.74
C THR A 8 -31.63 45.90 9.78
N ALA A 9 -30.90 46.85 9.17
CA ALA A 9 -29.83 46.51 8.19
C ALA A 9 -28.73 45.69 8.85
N LYS A 10 -28.25 46.10 10.01
CA LYS A 10 -27.20 45.34 10.75
C LYS A 10 -27.71 44.01 11.28
N THR A 11 -28.93 43.98 11.79
CA THR A 11 -29.56 42.75 12.27
C THR A 11 -29.70 41.72 11.16
N ASP A 12 -30.23 42.15 10.01
CA ASP A 12 -30.43 41.29 8.85
C ASP A 12 -29.08 40.78 8.31
N ALA A 13 -28.05 41.65 8.26
CA ALA A 13 -26.70 41.27 7.83
C ALA A 13 -26.07 40.25 8.78
N LYS A 14 -26.19 40.45 10.12
CA LYS A 14 -25.66 39.48 11.08
C LYS A 14 -26.42 38.16 11.05
N ASN A 15 -27.71 38.18 10.80
CA ASN A 15 -28.51 36.94 10.60
C ASN A 15 -28.05 36.19 9.35
N ALA A 16 -27.73 36.90 8.27
CA ALA A 16 -27.16 36.28 7.07
C ALA A 16 -25.76 35.66 7.32
N ILE A 17 -24.91 36.29 8.14
CA ILE A 17 -23.65 35.73 8.58
C ILE A 17 -23.86 34.45 9.40
N ASP A 18 -24.79 34.47 10.35
CA ASP A 18 -25.11 33.30 11.18
C ASP A 18 -25.63 32.13 10.34
N GLN A 19 -26.46 32.44 9.32
CA GLN A 19 -26.95 31.41 8.39
C GLN A 19 -25.80 30.80 7.55
N ALA A 20 -24.92 31.66 7.00
CA ALA A 20 -23.76 31.21 6.25
C ALA A 20 -22.85 30.32 7.12
N ALA A 21 -22.61 30.71 8.37
CA ALA A 21 -21.82 29.93 9.32
C ALA A 21 -22.47 28.57 9.62
N THR A 22 -23.80 28.55 9.84
CA THR A 22 -24.53 27.30 10.06
C THR A 22 -24.45 26.37 8.87
N ASP A 23 -24.67 26.89 7.66
CA ASP A 23 -24.59 26.11 6.43
C ASP A 23 -23.19 25.53 6.21
N LYS A 24 -22.15 26.34 6.44
CA LYS A 24 -20.76 25.90 6.32
C LYS A 24 -20.41 24.82 7.35
N LYS A 25 -20.80 25.02 8.61
CA LYS A 25 -20.56 24.02 9.67
C LYS A 25 -21.28 22.71 9.39
N ASN A 26 -22.50 22.76 8.83
CA ASN A 26 -23.22 21.55 8.41
C ASN A 26 -22.49 20.83 7.26
N ALA A 27 -21.97 21.57 6.28
CA ALA A 27 -21.18 20.99 5.21
C ALA A 27 -19.90 20.31 5.73
N ILE A 28 -19.22 20.94 6.68
CA ILE A 28 -18.04 20.38 7.37
C ILE A 28 -18.41 19.09 8.11
N GLU A 29 -19.52 19.11 8.90
CA GLU A 29 -19.96 17.95 9.67
C GLU A 29 -20.28 16.75 8.79
N ASN A 30 -20.85 16.98 7.63
CA ASN A 30 -21.27 15.94 6.70
C ASN A 30 -20.17 15.52 5.72
N ASP A 31 -18.96 16.04 5.85
CA ASP A 31 -17.83 15.67 4.98
C ASP A 31 -17.16 14.40 5.50
N PRO A 32 -17.33 13.24 4.82
CA PRO A 32 -16.75 11.98 5.29
C PRO A 32 -15.22 11.91 5.13
N ALA A 33 -14.63 12.81 4.35
CA ALA A 33 -13.19 12.84 4.15
C ALA A 33 -12.43 13.43 5.35
N LEU A 34 -13.12 14.20 6.20
CA LEU A 34 -12.52 14.86 7.35
C LEU A 34 -12.61 13.99 8.61
N THR A 35 -11.54 13.98 9.40
CA THR A 35 -11.59 13.41 10.75
C THR A 35 -12.35 14.34 11.70
N ARG A 36 -12.74 13.82 12.87
CA ARG A 36 -13.37 14.64 13.92
C ARG A 36 -12.54 15.86 14.26
N GLN A 37 -11.23 15.68 14.44
CA GLN A 37 -10.33 16.77 14.79
C GLN A 37 -10.27 17.83 13.69
N GLU A 38 -10.24 17.43 12.42
CA GLU A 38 -10.27 18.35 11.29
C GLU A 38 -11.60 19.09 11.19
N LYS A 39 -12.72 18.41 11.44
CA LYS A 39 -14.05 19.04 11.51
C LYS A 39 -14.13 20.08 12.62
N ASP A 40 -13.66 19.74 13.81
CA ASP A 40 -13.69 20.66 14.96
C ASP A 40 -12.82 21.88 14.70
N ALA A 41 -11.63 21.72 14.13
CA ALA A 41 -10.75 22.80 13.77
C ALA A 41 -11.36 23.70 12.67
N ALA A 42 -11.96 23.13 11.66
CA ALA A 42 -12.62 23.88 10.59
C ALA A 42 -13.84 24.65 11.11
N LYS A 43 -14.67 24.02 11.94
CA LYS A 43 -15.83 24.71 12.58
C LYS A 43 -15.39 25.87 13.46
N ALA A 44 -14.30 25.72 14.21
CA ALA A 44 -13.72 26.82 15.00
C ALA A 44 -13.32 28.01 14.13
N LYS A 45 -12.72 27.75 12.96
CA LYS A 45 -12.40 28.80 11.99
C LYS A 45 -13.62 29.48 11.41
N VAL A 46 -14.69 28.72 11.14
CA VAL A 46 -15.98 29.29 10.72
C VAL A 46 -16.52 30.26 11.79
N ASP A 47 -16.48 29.86 13.06
CA ASP A 47 -16.95 30.70 14.16
C ASP A 47 -16.09 31.96 14.31
N GLU A 48 -14.77 31.85 14.09
CA GLU A 48 -13.85 33.01 14.11
C GLU A 48 -14.18 33.98 12.99
N GLU A 49 -14.35 33.51 11.74
CA GLU A 49 -14.68 34.37 10.61
C GLU A 49 -16.08 34.98 10.75
N ALA A 50 -17.05 34.26 11.29
CA ALA A 50 -18.38 34.78 11.58
C ALA A 50 -18.32 35.90 12.63
N LYS A 51 -17.52 35.74 13.68
CA LYS A 51 -17.31 36.78 14.70
C LYS A 51 -16.68 38.04 14.09
N LYS A 52 -15.62 37.89 13.30
CA LYS A 52 -14.96 39.02 12.60
C LYS A 52 -15.94 39.77 11.71
N ALA A 53 -16.78 39.04 10.96
CA ALA A 53 -17.78 39.63 10.07
C ALA A 53 -18.83 40.41 10.87
N LYS A 54 -19.33 39.86 11.96
CA LYS A 54 -20.34 40.56 12.82
C LYS A 54 -19.73 41.79 13.48
N ASP A 55 -18.52 41.73 13.96
CA ASP A 55 -17.81 42.89 14.53
C ASP A 55 -17.61 44.01 13.47
N ALA A 56 -17.30 43.63 12.23
CA ALA A 56 -17.18 44.58 11.12
C ALA A 56 -18.51 45.21 10.73
N ILE A 57 -19.60 44.43 10.75
CA ILE A 57 -20.98 44.94 10.53
C ILE A 57 -21.37 45.92 11.63
N ASP A 58 -21.07 45.62 12.88
CA ASP A 58 -21.37 46.51 14.00
C ASP A 58 -20.63 47.84 13.90
N ALA A 59 -19.40 47.84 13.35
CA ALA A 59 -18.61 49.02 13.16
C ALA A 59 -18.96 49.84 11.90
N ALA A 60 -19.75 49.28 11.00
CA ALA A 60 -20.19 49.94 9.75
C ALA A 60 -21.11 51.14 10.05
N THR A 61 -21.02 52.18 9.24
CA THR A 61 -21.78 53.42 9.46
C THR A 61 -22.81 53.73 8.40
N THR A 62 -22.77 53.02 7.25
CA THR A 62 -23.73 53.16 6.15
C THR A 62 -24.31 51.79 5.75
N ASN A 63 -25.50 51.81 5.08
CA ASN A 63 -26.10 50.57 4.58
C ASN A 63 -25.21 49.91 3.52
N GLU A 64 -24.55 50.69 2.67
CA GLU A 64 -23.62 50.21 1.67
C GLU A 64 -22.44 49.50 2.33
N ASP A 65 -21.92 50.05 3.41
CA ASP A 65 -20.83 49.48 4.18
C ASP A 65 -21.25 48.16 4.89
N VAL A 66 -22.45 48.17 5.47
CA VAL A 66 -23.05 46.97 6.06
C VAL A 66 -23.15 45.83 5.03
N THR A 67 -23.65 46.13 3.82
CA THR A 67 -23.73 45.15 2.72
C THR A 67 -22.36 44.63 2.29
N ALA A 68 -21.37 45.53 2.19
CA ALA A 68 -20.01 45.15 1.85
C ALA A 68 -19.40 44.21 2.90
N LYS A 69 -19.56 44.53 4.19
CA LYS A 69 -19.04 43.68 5.30
C LYS A 69 -19.77 42.34 5.37
N GLN A 70 -21.07 42.30 5.10
CA GLN A 70 -21.80 41.03 5.00
C GLN A 70 -21.26 40.16 3.87
N THR A 71 -21.05 40.72 2.69
CA THR A 71 -20.51 40.01 1.54
C THR A 71 -19.12 39.46 1.80
N GLU A 72 -18.21 40.30 2.32
CA GLU A 72 -16.85 39.90 2.69
C GLU A 72 -16.87 38.77 3.73
N GLY A 73 -17.72 38.90 4.75
CA GLY A 73 -17.86 37.91 5.81
C GLY A 73 -18.38 36.55 5.29
N THR A 74 -19.41 36.58 4.43
CA THR A 74 -19.95 35.36 3.81
C THR A 74 -18.88 34.67 2.94
N GLN A 75 -18.11 35.44 2.17
CA GLN A 75 -17.02 34.90 1.37
C GLN A 75 -15.94 34.26 2.26
N ALA A 76 -15.55 34.92 3.34
CA ALA A 76 -14.53 34.40 4.28
C ALA A 76 -14.99 33.09 4.94
N ILE A 77 -16.26 33.01 5.35
CA ILE A 77 -16.86 31.79 5.92
C ILE A 77 -16.83 30.65 4.89
N ASN A 78 -17.28 30.91 3.67
CA ASN A 78 -17.30 29.92 2.62
C ASN A 78 -15.90 29.46 2.17
N ALA A 79 -14.90 30.30 2.34
CA ALA A 79 -13.50 30.02 1.99
C ALA A 79 -12.76 29.22 3.08
N VAL A 80 -13.35 28.94 4.23
CA VAL A 80 -12.72 28.10 5.25
C VAL A 80 -12.42 26.73 4.65
N PRO A 81 -11.15 26.26 4.70
CA PRO A 81 -10.76 25.02 4.05
C PRO A 81 -11.39 23.77 4.68
N GLN A 82 -11.77 22.83 3.81
CA GLN A 82 -12.15 21.48 4.17
C GLN A 82 -11.13 20.52 3.55
N THR A 83 -9.92 20.49 4.13
CA THR A 83 -8.78 19.75 3.58
C THR A 83 -8.58 18.45 4.37
N PRO A 84 -8.78 17.26 3.76
CA PRO A 84 -8.65 15.98 4.45
C PRO A 84 -7.18 15.55 4.53
N THR A 85 -6.37 16.27 5.29
CA THR A 85 -4.92 16.07 5.39
C THR A 85 -4.58 14.71 6.01
N ALA A 86 -5.24 14.34 7.13
CA ALA A 86 -4.91 13.12 7.86
C ALA A 86 -5.11 11.86 6.99
N LYS A 87 -6.26 11.74 6.33
CA LYS A 87 -6.54 10.58 5.46
C LYS A 87 -5.71 10.59 4.18
N THR A 88 -5.47 11.76 3.60
CA THR A 88 -4.64 11.89 2.40
C THR A 88 -3.20 11.46 2.69
N ASP A 89 -2.60 11.94 3.77
CA ASP A 89 -1.23 11.61 4.15
C ASP A 89 -1.12 10.12 4.50
N ALA A 90 -2.10 9.57 5.20
CA ALA A 90 -2.14 8.15 5.55
C ALA A 90 -2.22 7.26 4.31
N LYS A 91 -3.08 7.61 3.34
CA LYS A 91 -3.19 6.85 2.07
C LYS A 91 -1.91 6.95 1.24
N ASN A 92 -1.28 8.12 1.21
CA ASN A 92 0.01 8.29 0.54
C ASN A 92 1.11 7.42 1.18
N ALA A 93 1.12 7.31 2.51
CA ALA A 93 2.06 6.43 3.22
C ALA A 93 1.82 4.95 2.90
N VAL A 94 0.56 4.52 2.78
CA VAL A 94 0.19 3.17 2.34
C VAL A 94 0.64 2.93 0.90
N ASP A 95 0.41 3.86 -0.01
CA ASP A 95 0.84 3.76 -1.40
C ASP A 95 2.37 3.67 -1.52
N GLN A 96 3.11 4.43 -0.70
CA GLN A 96 4.57 4.35 -0.66
C GLN A 96 5.04 2.97 -0.17
N ALA A 97 4.45 2.46 0.91
CA ALA A 97 4.77 1.13 1.42
C ALA A 97 4.50 0.03 0.37
N ALA A 98 3.38 0.15 -0.36
CA ALA A 98 3.04 -0.78 -1.45
C ALA A 98 4.06 -0.69 -2.59
N THR A 99 4.47 0.51 -2.99
CA THR A 99 5.49 0.73 -4.02
C THR A 99 6.82 0.11 -3.62
N ASP A 100 7.27 0.36 -2.39
CA ASP A 100 8.54 -0.17 -1.86
C ASP A 100 8.52 -1.70 -1.82
N LYS A 101 7.40 -2.28 -1.36
CA LYS A 101 7.24 -3.74 -1.30
C LYS A 101 7.22 -4.36 -2.70
N LYS A 102 6.50 -3.76 -3.65
CA LYS A 102 6.48 -4.26 -5.05
C LYS A 102 7.84 -4.16 -5.71
N ASN A 103 8.63 -3.12 -5.42
CA ASN A 103 10.00 -3.00 -5.90
C ASN A 103 10.90 -4.10 -5.30
N ALA A 104 10.75 -4.39 -4.00
CA ALA A 104 11.49 -5.48 -3.36
C ALA A 104 11.15 -6.83 -4.00
N ILE A 105 9.87 -7.08 -4.27
CA ILE A 105 9.40 -8.29 -4.97
C ILE A 105 10.00 -8.37 -6.38
N GLU A 106 9.95 -7.27 -7.14
CA GLU A 106 10.47 -7.23 -8.52
C GLU A 106 11.96 -7.54 -8.56
N ASN A 107 12.71 -7.06 -7.59
CA ASN A 107 14.16 -7.22 -7.53
C ASN A 107 14.61 -8.51 -6.85
N ASP A 108 13.71 -9.39 -6.45
CA ASP A 108 14.05 -10.67 -5.83
C ASP A 108 14.35 -11.72 -6.91
N PRO A 109 15.64 -12.12 -7.07
CA PRO A 109 16.02 -13.08 -8.11
C PRO A 109 15.57 -14.51 -7.79
N ALA A 110 15.18 -14.79 -6.56
CA ALA A 110 14.71 -16.11 -6.16
C ALA A 110 13.27 -16.41 -6.64
N LEU A 111 12.50 -15.37 -6.95
CA LEU A 111 11.12 -15.50 -7.40
C LEU A 111 11.01 -15.59 -8.92
N THR A 112 10.13 -16.45 -9.39
CA THR A 112 9.73 -16.46 -10.80
C THR A 112 8.80 -15.29 -11.11
N ARG A 113 8.60 -15.00 -12.41
CA ARG A 113 7.67 -13.96 -12.86
C ARG A 113 6.27 -14.15 -12.28
N GLN A 114 5.77 -15.39 -12.33
CA GLN A 114 4.44 -15.73 -11.82
C GLN A 114 4.33 -15.50 -10.30
N GLU A 115 5.37 -15.89 -9.56
CA GLU A 115 5.42 -15.65 -8.11
C GLU A 115 5.48 -14.15 -7.78
N LYS A 116 6.25 -13.37 -8.56
CA LYS A 116 6.30 -11.90 -8.44
C LYS A 116 4.93 -11.28 -8.70
N ASP A 117 4.27 -11.67 -9.79
CA ASP A 117 2.96 -11.14 -10.16
C ASP A 117 1.90 -11.46 -9.09
N ALA A 118 1.89 -12.69 -8.58
CA ALA A 118 0.99 -13.10 -7.50
C ALA A 118 1.25 -12.33 -6.20
N ALA A 119 2.52 -12.13 -5.83
CA ALA A 119 2.89 -11.38 -4.63
C ALA A 119 2.52 -9.90 -4.75
N LYS A 120 2.78 -9.28 -5.92
CA LYS A 120 2.40 -7.88 -6.18
C LYS A 120 0.87 -7.69 -6.14
N ALA A 121 0.10 -8.66 -6.65
CA ALA A 121 -1.36 -8.63 -6.56
C ALA A 121 -1.84 -8.63 -5.10
N LYS A 122 -1.20 -9.42 -4.22
CA LYS A 122 -1.49 -9.42 -2.78
C LYS A 122 -1.14 -8.09 -2.12
N VAL A 123 -0.04 -7.46 -2.52
CA VAL A 123 0.32 -6.11 -2.05
C VAL A 123 -0.77 -5.11 -2.42
N ASP A 124 -1.25 -5.15 -3.66
CA ASP A 124 -2.32 -4.25 -4.11
C ASP A 124 -3.63 -4.48 -3.34
N ASP A 125 -3.98 -5.75 -3.04
CA ASP A 125 -5.15 -6.09 -2.24
C ASP A 125 -5.02 -5.54 -0.81
N GLU A 126 -3.88 -5.71 -0.16
CA GLU A 126 -3.66 -5.19 1.20
C GLU A 126 -3.64 -3.65 1.22
N ALA A 127 -3.05 -3.02 0.20
CA ALA A 127 -3.08 -1.56 0.07
C ALA A 127 -4.51 -1.03 -0.10
N LYS A 128 -5.33 -1.69 -0.91
CA LYS A 128 -6.75 -1.33 -1.07
C LYS A 128 -7.51 -1.45 0.23
N LYS A 129 -7.38 -2.58 0.95
CA LYS A 129 -8.01 -2.79 2.26
C LYS A 129 -7.61 -1.69 3.24
N ALA A 130 -6.33 -1.34 3.29
CA ALA A 130 -5.82 -0.31 4.18
C ALA A 130 -6.43 1.07 3.85
N LYS A 131 -6.49 1.43 2.57
CA LYS A 131 -7.08 2.70 2.14
C LYS A 131 -8.58 2.76 2.41
N ASP A 132 -9.30 1.66 2.19
CA ASP A 132 -10.74 1.57 2.52
C ASP A 132 -10.95 1.75 4.03
N ALA A 133 -10.11 1.14 4.87
CA ALA A 133 -10.17 1.29 6.33
C ALA A 133 -9.83 2.73 6.77
N ILE A 134 -8.87 3.39 6.13
CA ILE A 134 -8.54 4.79 6.37
C ILE A 134 -9.72 5.69 6.02
N ASP A 135 -10.38 5.44 4.87
CA ASP A 135 -11.55 6.21 4.46
C ASP A 135 -12.72 6.05 5.45
N ALA A 136 -12.88 4.89 6.04
CA ALA A 136 -13.92 4.61 7.05
C ALA A 136 -13.59 5.15 8.45
N ALA A 137 -12.34 5.50 8.73
CA ALA A 137 -11.90 6.01 10.02
C ALA A 137 -12.49 7.39 10.29
N THR A 138 -12.79 7.69 11.57
CA THR A 138 -13.45 8.94 11.96
C THR A 138 -12.58 9.87 12.80
N THR A 139 -11.47 9.38 13.37
CA THR A 139 -10.55 10.16 14.19
C THR A 139 -9.12 10.07 13.64
N ASN A 140 -8.27 11.03 14.02
CA ASN A 140 -6.84 10.99 13.64
C ASN A 140 -6.14 9.74 14.18
N GLU A 141 -6.46 9.35 15.41
CA GLU A 141 -5.89 8.16 16.05
C GLU A 141 -6.26 6.90 15.28
N ASP A 142 -7.52 6.80 14.85
CA ASP A 142 -8.00 5.66 14.06
C ASP A 142 -7.36 5.64 12.67
N VAL A 143 -7.25 6.80 12.02
CA VAL A 143 -6.52 6.92 10.73
C VAL A 143 -5.09 6.41 10.86
N THR A 144 -4.38 6.80 11.92
CA THR A 144 -3.00 6.35 12.18
C THR A 144 -2.96 4.83 12.40
N ALA A 145 -3.89 4.29 13.21
CA ALA A 145 -3.95 2.86 13.50
C ALA A 145 -4.19 2.05 12.20
N GLN A 146 -5.12 2.49 11.34
CA GLN A 146 -5.39 1.81 10.06
C GLN A 146 -4.23 1.94 9.07
N LYS A 147 -3.55 3.08 9.04
CA LYS A 147 -2.33 3.26 8.25
C LYS A 147 -1.24 2.28 8.68
N ASP A 148 -0.97 2.20 9.98
CA ASP A 148 0.10 1.33 10.52
C ASP A 148 -0.22 -0.16 10.29
N ALA A 149 -1.47 -0.57 10.56
CA ALA A 149 -1.94 -1.93 10.28
C ALA A 149 -1.81 -2.28 8.79
N GLY A 150 -2.14 -1.35 7.92
CA GLY A 150 -2.03 -1.53 6.47
C GLY A 150 -0.59 -1.68 6.00
N LYS A 151 0.32 -0.87 6.51
CA LYS A 151 1.77 -0.97 6.21
C LYS A 151 2.33 -2.32 6.70
N ASP A 152 1.94 -2.75 7.89
CA ASP A 152 2.36 -4.04 8.43
C ASP A 152 1.87 -5.21 7.56
N ALA A 153 0.60 -5.16 7.12
CA ALA A 153 0.02 -6.18 6.23
C ALA A 153 0.73 -6.22 4.86
N ILE A 154 1.06 -5.07 4.29
CA ILE A 154 1.82 -4.96 3.05
C ILE A 154 3.21 -5.57 3.21
N ASN A 155 3.91 -5.21 4.28
CA ASN A 155 5.26 -5.70 4.54
C ASN A 155 5.29 -7.21 4.84
N ALA A 156 4.19 -7.75 5.36
CA ALA A 156 4.04 -9.17 5.68
C ALA A 156 3.69 -10.05 4.46
N VAL A 157 3.43 -9.47 3.29
CA VAL A 157 3.17 -10.26 2.07
C VAL A 157 4.37 -11.15 1.78
N PRO A 158 4.17 -12.49 1.67
CA PRO A 158 5.28 -13.43 1.53
C PRO A 158 6.02 -13.28 0.18
N GLN A 159 7.35 -13.43 0.26
CA GLN A 159 8.25 -13.57 -0.90
C GLN A 159 8.87 -14.98 -0.84
N THR A 160 8.07 -16.00 -1.12
CA THR A 160 8.48 -17.40 -0.97
C THR A 160 8.81 -18.00 -2.33
N PRO A 161 10.07 -18.38 -2.59
CA PRO A 161 10.51 -18.92 -3.88
C PRO A 161 10.19 -20.42 -4.00
N THR A 162 8.91 -20.76 -4.05
CA THR A 162 8.44 -22.14 -4.06
C THR A 162 8.88 -22.91 -5.29
N ALA A 163 8.72 -22.33 -6.49
CA ALA A 163 9.04 -23.01 -7.74
C ALA A 163 10.49 -23.45 -7.83
N LYS A 164 11.44 -22.55 -7.55
CA LYS A 164 12.87 -22.86 -7.59
C LYS A 164 13.30 -23.79 -6.47
N THR A 165 12.73 -23.62 -5.29
CA THR A 165 13.01 -24.50 -4.13
C THR A 165 12.57 -25.92 -4.41
N ASP A 166 11.36 -26.13 -4.90
CA ASP A 166 10.83 -27.45 -5.23
C ASP A 166 11.63 -28.10 -6.35
N ALA A 167 11.98 -27.31 -7.38
CA ALA A 167 12.80 -27.81 -8.49
C ALA A 167 14.19 -28.27 -8.03
N LYS A 168 14.85 -27.49 -7.18
CA LYS A 168 16.17 -27.86 -6.64
C LYS A 168 16.10 -29.08 -5.74
N ASN A 169 15.03 -29.20 -4.94
CA ASN A 169 14.81 -30.40 -4.13
C ASN A 169 14.62 -31.64 -4.99
N ALA A 170 13.89 -31.52 -6.12
CA ALA A 170 13.73 -32.63 -7.07
C ALA A 170 15.07 -33.05 -7.72
N VAL A 171 15.91 -32.06 -8.05
CA VAL A 171 17.28 -32.33 -8.56
C VAL A 171 18.12 -33.04 -7.50
N ASP A 172 18.08 -32.58 -6.25
CA ASP A 172 18.84 -33.20 -5.14
C ASP A 172 18.35 -34.64 -4.89
N GLN A 173 17.04 -34.91 -4.99
CA GLN A 173 16.49 -36.24 -4.87
C GLN A 173 16.98 -37.15 -5.99
N ALA A 174 16.93 -36.69 -7.24
CA ALA A 174 17.42 -37.44 -8.41
C ALA A 174 18.93 -37.76 -8.26
N ALA A 175 19.72 -36.79 -7.78
CA ALA A 175 21.15 -37.01 -7.53
C ALA A 175 21.38 -38.06 -6.45
N THR A 176 20.62 -38.01 -5.35
CA THR A 176 20.68 -38.97 -4.27
C THR A 176 20.34 -40.39 -4.77
N ASP A 177 19.25 -40.53 -5.52
CA ASP A 177 18.81 -41.82 -6.07
C ASP A 177 19.85 -42.40 -7.02
N LYS A 178 20.42 -41.56 -7.91
CA LYS A 178 21.46 -41.97 -8.84
C LYS A 178 22.75 -42.40 -8.13
N LYS A 179 23.17 -41.63 -7.09
CA LYS A 179 24.38 -42.02 -6.32
C LYS A 179 24.17 -43.31 -5.55
N ASN A 180 22.95 -43.57 -5.04
CA ASN A 180 22.61 -44.84 -4.40
C ASN A 180 22.67 -46.00 -5.40
N ALA A 181 22.14 -45.81 -6.61
CA ALA A 181 22.21 -46.80 -7.67
C ALA A 181 23.68 -47.13 -8.04
N ILE A 182 24.53 -46.10 -8.17
CA ILE A 182 25.97 -46.27 -8.42
C ILE A 182 26.65 -47.02 -7.28
N GLU A 183 26.34 -46.69 -6.02
CA GLU A 183 26.93 -47.34 -4.85
C GLU A 183 26.61 -48.85 -4.79
N ASN A 184 25.36 -49.18 -5.14
CA ASN A 184 24.90 -50.55 -5.11
C ASN A 184 25.22 -51.36 -6.36
N ASP A 185 25.88 -50.78 -7.35
CA ASP A 185 26.29 -51.46 -8.56
C ASP A 185 27.53 -52.32 -8.30
N ALA A 186 27.32 -53.68 -8.27
CA ALA A 186 28.41 -54.61 -7.99
C ALA A 186 29.42 -54.74 -9.14
N ALA A 187 29.04 -54.27 -10.36
CA ALA A 187 29.97 -54.32 -11.54
C ALA A 187 31.04 -53.22 -11.49
N LEU A 188 30.88 -52.18 -10.69
CA LEU A 188 31.76 -51.04 -10.62
C LEU A 188 32.82 -51.20 -9.49
N THR A 189 34.05 -50.86 -9.81
CA THR A 189 35.08 -50.69 -8.78
C THR A 189 34.82 -49.43 -7.95
N ARG A 190 35.49 -49.32 -6.80
CA ARG A 190 35.37 -48.14 -5.94
C ARG A 190 35.74 -46.84 -6.67
N GLN A 191 36.84 -46.88 -7.46
CA GLN A 191 37.26 -45.70 -8.22
C GLN A 191 36.26 -45.27 -9.28
N GLU A 192 35.64 -46.25 -9.98
CA GLU A 192 34.57 -45.97 -10.96
C GLU A 192 33.31 -45.40 -10.28
N LYS A 193 32.94 -45.91 -9.12
CA LYS A 193 31.85 -45.36 -8.31
C LYS A 193 32.10 -43.92 -7.90
N ASP A 194 33.31 -43.62 -7.40
CA ASP A 194 33.65 -42.28 -6.94
C ASP A 194 33.68 -41.31 -8.14
N ALA A 195 34.19 -41.71 -9.29
CA ALA A 195 34.18 -40.91 -10.51
C ALA A 195 32.78 -40.65 -11.04
N ALA A 196 31.90 -41.68 -11.02
CA ALA A 196 30.51 -41.54 -11.46
C ALA A 196 29.70 -40.63 -10.49
N LYS A 197 29.88 -40.80 -9.19
CA LYS A 197 29.21 -39.91 -8.22
C LYS A 197 29.65 -38.46 -8.34
N ALA A 198 30.95 -38.21 -8.63
CA ALA A 198 31.43 -36.86 -8.88
C ALA A 198 30.76 -36.21 -10.11
N LYS A 199 30.50 -37.00 -11.16
CA LYS A 199 29.74 -36.53 -12.33
C LYS A 199 28.26 -36.23 -11.98
N VAL A 200 27.65 -37.04 -11.12
CA VAL A 200 26.30 -36.77 -10.64
C VAL A 200 26.24 -35.41 -9.89
N ASP A 201 27.22 -35.17 -9.00
CA ASP A 201 27.32 -33.90 -8.29
C ASP A 201 27.55 -32.72 -9.21
N GLU A 202 28.35 -32.89 -10.26
CA GLU A 202 28.55 -31.85 -11.28
C GLU A 202 27.27 -31.53 -12.05
N GLU A 203 26.55 -32.54 -12.52
CA GLU A 203 25.29 -32.34 -13.23
C GLU A 203 24.19 -31.76 -12.32
N ALA A 204 24.13 -32.17 -11.06
CA ALA A 204 23.22 -31.58 -10.08
C ALA A 204 23.53 -30.11 -9.85
N LYS A 205 24.81 -29.75 -9.74
CA LYS A 205 25.20 -28.33 -9.58
C LYS A 205 24.80 -27.51 -10.80
N LYS A 206 25.11 -27.99 -12.01
CA LYS A 206 24.71 -27.33 -13.27
C LYS A 206 23.20 -27.12 -13.35
N ALA A 207 22.40 -28.12 -12.96
CA ALA A 207 20.95 -28.05 -12.96
C ALA A 207 20.44 -26.99 -11.97
N LYS A 208 20.99 -26.97 -10.77
CA LYS A 208 20.58 -25.97 -9.73
C LYS A 208 21.01 -24.55 -10.14
N ASP A 209 22.18 -24.36 -10.73
CA ASP A 209 22.60 -23.05 -11.25
C ASP A 209 21.67 -22.59 -12.39
N ALA A 210 21.24 -23.49 -13.27
CA ALA A 210 20.29 -23.18 -14.34
C ALA A 210 18.89 -22.83 -13.80
N ILE A 211 18.44 -23.53 -12.75
CA ILE A 211 17.17 -23.23 -12.05
C ILE A 211 17.25 -21.85 -11.40
N ASP A 212 18.36 -21.52 -10.75
CA ASP A 212 18.53 -20.20 -10.13
C ASP A 212 18.52 -19.07 -11.18
N ALA A 213 19.02 -19.30 -12.38
CA ALA A 213 19.02 -18.34 -13.48
C ALA A 213 17.66 -18.25 -14.21
N ALA A 214 16.78 -19.21 -14.04
CA ALA A 214 15.47 -19.22 -14.68
C ALA A 214 14.57 -18.09 -14.15
N THR A 215 13.71 -17.54 -15.02
CA THR A 215 12.86 -16.39 -14.69
C THR A 215 11.37 -16.70 -14.67
N THR A 216 10.93 -17.81 -15.25
CA THR A 216 9.52 -18.22 -15.29
C THR A 216 9.36 -19.61 -14.71
N ASN A 217 8.12 -19.97 -14.31
CA ASN A 217 7.81 -21.34 -13.83
C ASN A 217 8.08 -22.40 -14.90
N GLU A 218 7.74 -22.08 -16.15
CA GLU A 218 7.97 -22.98 -17.30
C GLU A 218 9.46 -23.26 -17.50
N ASP A 219 10.29 -22.20 -17.38
CA ASP A 219 11.74 -22.31 -17.52
C ASP A 219 12.35 -23.12 -16.35
N VAL A 220 11.87 -22.87 -15.12
CA VAL A 220 12.26 -23.64 -13.93
C VAL A 220 11.97 -25.12 -14.13
N THR A 221 10.76 -25.46 -14.62
CA THR A 221 10.36 -26.84 -14.90
C THR A 221 11.23 -27.48 -16.00
N ALA A 222 11.52 -26.73 -17.06
CA ALA A 222 12.41 -27.19 -18.15
C ALA A 222 13.82 -27.51 -17.64
N LYS A 223 14.39 -26.61 -16.82
CA LYS A 223 15.74 -26.79 -16.26
C LYS A 223 15.77 -27.93 -15.23
N GLN A 224 14.73 -28.13 -14.45
CA GLN A 224 14.59 -29.29 -13.57
C GLN A 224 14.56 -30.59 -14.37
N THR A 225 13.77 -30.66 -15.44
CA THR A 225 13.66 -31.83 -16.29
C THR A 225 14.97 -32.16 -16.98
N GLU A 226 15.61 -31.17 -17.61
CA GLU A 226 16.93 -31.33 -18.24
C GLU A 226 17.98 -31.82 -17.25
N GLY A 227 18.01 -31.23 -16.05
CA GLY A 227 18.96 -31.60 -15.00
C GLY A 227 18.74 -33.02 -14.49
N THR A 228 17.49 -33.40 -14.24
CA THR A 228 17.15 -34.76 -13.81
C THR A 228 17.52 -35.80 -14.88
N GLN A 229 17.28 -35.49 -16.16
CA GLN A 229 17.69 -36.35 -17.27
C GLN A 229 19.22 -36.48 -17.36
N ALA A 230 19.97 -35.40 -17.23
CA ALA A 230 21.43 -35.41 -17.24
C ALA A 230 22.00 -36.25 -16.09
N ILE A 231 21.44 -36.10 -14.88
CA ILE A 231 21.82 -36.91 -13.71
C ILE A 231 21.59 -38.40 -13.99
N ASN A 232 20.40 -38.75 -14.50
CA ASN A 232 20.06 -40.14 -14.78
C ASN A 232 20.89 -40.73 -15.90
N ALA A 233 21.37 -39.92 -16.84
CA ALA A 233 22.19 -40.32 -17.96
C ALA A 233 23.68 -40.49 -17.61
N VAL A 234 24.13 -40.18 -16.39
CA VAL A 234 25.50 -40.39 -15.95
C VAL A 234 25.84 -41.88 -16.11
N PRO A 235 26.91 -42.23 -16.87
CA PRO A 235 27.22 -43.63 -17.15
C PRO A 235 27.60 -44.43 -15.92
N GLN A 236 27.14 -45.69 -15.87
CA GLN A 236 27.53 -46.73 -14.91
C GLN A 236 28.19 -47.85 -15.69
N THR A 237 29.29 -47.56 -16.34
CA THR A 237 30.01 -48.53 -17.18
C THR A 237 31.32 -48.95 -16.51
N PRO A 238 31.53 -50.26 -16.27
CA PRO A 238 32.83 -50.77 -15.85
C PRO A 238 33.86 -50.55 -16.97
N THR A 239 35.08 -50.16 -16.64
CA THR A 239 36.19 -50.01 -17.57
C THR A 239 37.18 -51.17 -17.52
#